data_1c4249bff90547c867d73ca14a8f157a
#
_entry.id   1c4249bff90547c867d73ca14a8f157a
#
_cell.length_a   1.000
_cell.length_b   1.000
_cell.length_c   1.000
_cell.angle_alpha   90.00
_cell.angle_beta   90.00
_cell.angle_gamma   90.00
#
_symmetry.space_group_name_H-M   'P 1'
#
loop_
_entity.id
_entity.type
_entity.pdbx_description
1 polymer ?
#
loop_
_entity_poly.entity_id
_entity_poly.type
_entity_poly.pdbx_seq_one_letter_code
_entity_poly.pdbx_strand_id
1 'polypeptide(L)'
;LTRRGLLLAAGIVLGWGLSLALVVRLDPASTAPLWLLLAVLVRTLLHTGLFIVGHDAMHGLLLPGHPAANRRLGQAALLLYAALPYDAALANHRLHHRHAGTAADPDHHGDGSSHPLVWYRRFMAGYLAPGRVSALVGVWALLAAALHPLGNGALMKVLLFCTLPLLLSSLQLFLVGTYLPHRPRPGASATAAVLPHRATSLDLPVWLSLLSCYHFGYHHEHHAYPELAWHQLPAARSGRADPLLVTMPTALQG
;
A
#
# COMPACT_ATOMS: atom_id res chain seq x y z
N LEU A 1 4.87 5.18 -20.96
CA LEU A 1 4.86 4.71 -19.55
C LEU A 1 3.92 5.57 -18.70
N THR A 2 4.09 6.88 -18.70
CA THR A 2 3.29 7.81 -17.88
C THR A 2 1.79 7.71 -18.11
N ARG A 3 1.32 7.59 -19.36
CA ARG A 3 -0.11 7.45 -19.67
C ARG A 3 -0.73 6.19 -19.03
N ARG A 4 -0.04 5.04 -19.13
CA ARG A 4 -0.53 3.79 -18.52
C ARG A 4 -0.58 3.87 -17.01
N GLY A 5 0.47 4.39 -16.36
CA GLY A 5 0.50 4.59 -14.91
C GLY A 5 -0.63 5.50 -14.43
N LEU A 6 -0.86 6.64 -15.11
CA LEU A 6 -1.96 7.55 -14.79
C LEU A 6 -3.34 6.93 -15.00
N LEU A 7 -3.56 6.18 -16.08
CA LEU A 7 -4.83 5.50 -16.34
C LEU A 7 -5.11 4.45 -15.26
N LEU A 8 -4.11 3.68 -14.84
CA LEU A 8 -4.24 2.72 -13.76
C LEU A 8 -4.53 3.41 -12.43
N ALA A 9 -3.81 4.49 -12.11
CA ALA A 9 -4.05 5.28 -10.91
C ALA A 9 -5.46 5.89 -10.91
N ALA A 10 -5.90 6.47 -12.02
CA ALA A 10 -7.26 6.99 -12.19
C ALA A 10 -8.31 5.88 -12.05
N GLY A 11 -8.07 4.71 -12.65
CA GLY A 11 -8.94 3.53 -12.53
C GLY A 11 -9.09 3.07 -11.08
N ILE A 12 -7.99 3.04 -10.32
CA ILE A 12 -8.01 2.69 -8.89
C ILE A 12 -8.82 3.71 -8.09
N VAL A 13 -8.56 5.01 -8.26
CA VAL A 13 -9.25 6.08 -7.50
C VAL A 13 -10.74 6.12 -7.85
N LEU A 14 -11.09 6.05 -9.13
CA LEU A 14 -12.48 6.03 -9.59
C LEU A 14 -13.18 4.75 -9.13
N GLY A 15 -12.54 3.60 -9.26
CA GLY A 15 -13.07 2.32 -8.77
C GLY A 15 -13.29 2.34 -7.26
N TRP A 16 -12.37 2.92 -6.49
CA TRP A 16 -12.51 3.10 -5.05
C TRP A 16 -13.73 3.96 -4.70
N GLY A 17 -13.89 5.12 -5.34
CA GLY A 17 -15.03 6.01 -5.11
C GLY A 17 -16.35 5.38 -5.54
N LEU A 18 -16.41 4.79 -6.75
CA LEU A 18 -17.60 4.12 -7.26
C LEU A 18 -18.00 2.92 -6.41
N SER A 19 -17.04 2.07 -6.02
CA SER A 19 -17.33 0.93 -5.14
C SER A 19 -17.92 1.40 -3.80
N LEU A 20 -17.39 2.49 -3.20
CA LEU A 20 -17.96 3.05 -1.98
C LEU A 20 -19.42 3.50 -2.21
N ALA A 21 -19.66 4.26 -3.27
CA ALA A 21 -21.01 4.74 -3.61
C ALA A 21 -22.02 3.60 -3.84
N LEU A 22 -21.55 2.45 -4.31
CA LEU A 22 -22.38 1.25 -4.50
C LEU A 22 -22.63 0.53 -3.18
N VAL A 23 -21.58 0.22 -2.40
CA VAL A 23 -21.71 -0.61 -1.19
C VAL A 23 -22.48 0.09 -0.06
N VAL A 24 -22.45 1.43 0.02
CA VAL A 24 -23.23 2.16 1.02
C VAL A 24 -24.74 2.06 0.80
N ARG A 25 -25.18 1.63 -0.40
CA ARG A 25 -26.58 1.35 -0.72
C ARG A 25 -27.02 -0.04 -0.29
N LEU A 26 -26.08 -0.96 -0.01
CA LEU A 26 -26.39 -2.29 0.51
C LEU A 26 -26.94 -2.16 1.94
N ASP A 27 -27.94 -2.97 2.25
CA ASP A 27 -28.35 -3.19 3.64
C ASP A 27 -27.64 -4.44 4.18
N PRO A 28 -26.69 -4.28 5.14
CA PRO A 28 -25.96 -5.43 5.67
C PRO A 28 -26.84 -6.49 6.34
N ALA A 29 -28.02 -6.11 6.86
CA ALA A 29 -28.91 -7.04 7.54
C ALA A 29 -29.65 -7.98 6.56
N SER A 30 -29.92 -7.53 5.35
CA SER A 30 -30.66 -8.30 4.33
C SER A 30 -29.77 -8.81 3.19
N THR A 31 -28.52 -8.35 3.09
CA THR A 31 -27.60 -8.78 2.04
C THR A 31 -26.94 -10.12 2.42
N ALA A 32 -26.97 -11.10 1.51
CA ALA A 32 -26.34 -12.41 1.76
C ALA A 32 -24.84 -12.27 2.09
N PRO A 33 -24.33 -13.03 3.08
CA PRO A 33 -22.94 -12.90 3.60
C PRO A 33 -21.86 -12.99 2.52
N LEU A 34 -22.08 -13.80 1.48
CA LEU A 34 -21.14 -13.92 0.36
C LEU A 34 -20.94 -12.58 -0.36
N TRP A 35 -22.01 -11.83 -0.61
CA TRP A 35 -21.92 -10.52 -1.28
C TRP A 35 -21.27 -9.47 -0.39
N LEU A 36 -21.51 -9.52 0.94
CA LEU A 36 -20.82 -8.67 1.88
C LEU A 36 -19.30 -8.96 1.91
N LEU A 37 -18.93 -10.24 1.93
CA LEU A 37 -17.53 -10.67 1.86
C LEU A 37 -16.86 -10.18 0.57
N LEU A 38 -17.49 -10.41 -0.58
CA LEU A 38 -16.96 -9.94 -1.88
C LEU A 38 -16.83 -8.42 -1.92
N ALA A 39 -17.81 -7.69 -1.40
CA ALA A 39 -17.74 -6.23 -1.29
C ALA A 39 -16.56 -5.78 -0.43
N VAL A 40 -16.34 -6.40 0.74
CA VAL A 40 -15.19 -6.11 1.61
C VAL A 40 -13.87 -6.41 0.90
N LEU A 41 -13.74 -7.53 0.21
CA LEU A 41 -12.52 -7.91 -0.51
C LEU A 41 -12.20 -6.93 -1.66
N VAL A 42 -13.21 -6.58 -2.46
CA VAL A 42 -13.05 -5.56 -3.55
C VAL A 42 -12.67 -4.21 -2.95
N ARG A 43 -13.36 -3.79 -1.87
CA ARG A 43 -13.03 -2.54 -1.16
C ARG A 43 -11.61 -2.57 -0.61
N THR A 44 -11.16 -3.69 -0.04
CA THR A 44 -9.80 -3.86 0.47
C THR A 44 -8.76 -3.72 -0.65
N LEU A 45 -8.97 -4.41 -1.78
CA LEU A 45 -8.06 -4.32 -2.92
C LEU A 45 -7.96 -2.87 -3.44
N LEU A 46 -9.09 -2.21 -3.67
CA LEU A 46 -9.09 -0.83 -4.16
C LEU A 46 -8.53 0.15 -3.12
N HIS A 47 -8.73 -0.11 -1.83
CA HIS A 47 -8.17 0.70 -0.75
C HIS A 47 -6.65 0.56 -0.69
N THR A 48 -6.12 -0.67 -0.78
CA THR A 48 -4.68 -0.91 -0.93
C THR A 48 -4.13 -0.19 -2.16
N GLY A 49 -4.88 -0.19 -3.27
CA GLY A 49 -4.51 0.54 -4.49
C GLY A 49 -4.30 2.04 -4.28
N LEU A 50 -5.04 2.69 -3.37
CA LEU A 50 -4.78 4.10 -3.02
C LEU A 50 -3.38 4.29 -2.42
N PHE A 51 -2.95 3.39 -1.52
CA PHE A 51 -1.59 3.42 -0.99
C PHE A 51 -0.56 3.20 -2.11
N ILE A 52 -0.80 2.25 -3.01
CA ILE A 52 0.09 1.96 -4.14
C ILE A 52 0.24 3.18 -5.07
N VAL A 53 -0.84 3.91 -5.35
CA VAL A 53 -0.78 5.17 -6.10
C VAL A 53 0.08 6.20 -5.35
N GLY A 54 -0.12 6.35 -4.05
CA GLY A 54 0.71 7.21 -3.20
C GLY A 54 2.18 6.82 -3.22
N HIS A 55 2.47 5.52 -3.18
CA HIS A 55 3.80 4.95 -3.21
C HIS A 55 4.51 5.19 -4.56
N ASP A 56 3.86 4.95 -5.69
CA ASP A 56 4.42 5.29 -7.00
C ASP A 56 4.69 6.79 -7.14
N ALA A 57 3.86 7.63 -6.51
CA ALA A 57 4.13 9.07 -6.43
C ALA A 57 5.39 9.39 -5.61
N MET A 58 5.72 8.61 -4.56
CA MET A 58 6.95 8.80 -3.78
C MET A 58 8.20 8.56 -4.64
N HIS A 59 8.12 7.67 -5.62
CA HIS A 59 9.16 7.42 -6.62
C HIS A 59 9.12 8.35 -7.83
N GLY A 60 8.15 9.29 -7.89
CA GLY A 60 8.03 10.23 -9.01
C GLY A 60 7.42 9.63 -10.28
N LEU A 61 6.78 8.47 -10.20
CA LEU A 61 6.41 7.64 -11.36
C LEU A 61 5.06 8.00 -11.99
N LEU A 62 4.17 8.70 -11.28
CA LEU A 62 2.85 9.05 -11.82
C LEU A 62 2.94 10.13 -12.91
N LEU A 63 3.72 11.18 -12.66
CA LEU A 63 3.95 12.29 -13.60
C LEU A 63 5.43 12.67 -13.63
N PRO A 64 6.30 11.87 -14.27
CA PRO A 64 7.69 12.21 -14.50
C PRO A 64 7.78 13.55 -15.26
N GLY A 65 8.68 14.43 -14.83
CA GLY A 65 8.82 15.78 -15.39
C GLY A 65 7.88 16.83 -14.77
N HIS A 66 6.88 16.45 -13.96
CA HIS A 66 5.97 17.38 -13.28
C HIS A 66 5.94 17.11 -11.77
N PRO A 67 7.03 17.35 -11.00
CA PRO A 67 7.17 16.91 -9.62
C PRO A 67 6.08 17.47 -8.68
N ALA A 68 5.66 18.71 -8.88
CA ALA A 68 4.60 19.31 -8.08
C ALA A 68 3.24 18.63 -8.29
N ALA A 69 2.88 18.30 -9.53
CA ALA A 69 1.64 17.60 -9.84
C ALA A 69 1.70 16.14 -9.37
N ASN A 70 2.82 15.44 -9.58
CA ASN A 70 3.07 14.10 -9.07
C ASN A 70 2.89 14.05 -7.54
N ARG A 71 3.50 15.00 -6.80
CA ARG A 71 3.34 15.11 -5.34
C ARG A 71 1.88 15.33 -4.93
N ARG A 72 1.14 16.21 -5.61
CA ARG A 72 -0.29 16.46 -5.30
C ARG A 72 -1.14 15.21 -5.49
N LEU A 73 -0.89 14.42 -6.52
CA LEU A 73 -1.57 13.13 -6.72
C LEU A 73 -1.26 12.15 -5.59
N GLY A 74 0.00 12.05 -5.18
CA GLY A 74 0.40 11.23 -4.04
C GLY A 74 -0.24 11.69 -2.72
N GLN A 75 -0.27 13.00 -2.48
CA GLN A 75 -0.95 13.60 -1.32
C GLN A 75 -2.44 13.25 -1.30
N ALA A 76 -3.13 13.39 -2.41
CA ALA A 76 -4.55 13.04 -2.53
C ALA A 76 -4.79 11.54 -2.29
N ALA A 77 -3.99 10.67 -2.87
CA ALA A 77 -4.10 9.24 -2.70
C ALA A 77 -3.90 8.80 -1.24
N LEU A 78 -2.86 9.30 -0.55
CA LEU A 78 -2.59 8.97 0.85
C LEU A 78 -3.60 9.61 1.82
N LEU A 79 -4.12 10.79 1.48
CA LEU A 79 -5.21 11.40 2.23
C LEU A 79 -6.47 10.52 2.19
N LEU A 80 -6.85 10.05 0.99
CA LEU A 80 -7.99 9.14 0.81
C LEU A 80 -7.76 7.77 1.44
N TYR A 81 -6.52 7.29 1.47
CA TYR A 81 -6.18 6.01 2.08
C TYR A 81 -6.42 6.01 3.60
N ALA A 82 -5.79 6.91 4.34
CA ALA A 82 -5.85 6.92 5.80
C ALA A 82 -5.49 8.28 6.41
N ALA A 83 -5.74 9.40 5.73
CA ALA A 83 -5.28 10.72 6.12
C ALA A 83 -3.76 10.77 6.41
N LEU A 84 -2.97 9.97 5.67
CA LEU A 84 -1.53 9.91 5.87
C LEU A 84 -0.84 11.16 5.29
N PRO A 85 0.03 11.82 6.06
CA PRO A 85 0.86 12.91 5.56
C PRO A 85 1.88 12.37 4.55
N TYR A 86 1.76 12.78 3.30
CA TYR A 86 2.62 12.33 2.21
C TYR A 86 4.11 12.53 2.51
N ASP A 87 4.51 13.68 3.05
CA ASP A 87 5.92 14.00 3.28
C ASP A 87 6.55 13.14 4.37
N ALA A 88 5.81 12.83 5.42
CA ALA A 88 6.26 11.92 6.46
C ALA A 88 6.38 10.48 5.92
N ALA A 89 5.39 10.04 5.12
CA ALA A 89 5.44 8.73 4.47
C ALA A 89 6.60 8.64 3.46
N LEU A 90 6.83 9.68 2.66
CA LEU A 90 7.96 9.75 1.74
C LEU A 90 9.31 9.70 2.48
N ALA A 91 9.45 10.43 3.59
CA ALA A 91 10.67 10.40 4.40
C ALA A 91 10.95 9.00 4.96
N ASN A 92 9.94 8.35 5.53
CA ASN A 92 10.05 6.98 6.02
C ASN A 92 10.40 5.99 4.88
N HIS A 93 9.74 6.12 3.73
CA HIS A 93 9.96 5.25 2.58
C HIS A 93 11.38 5.39 2.02
N ARG A 94 11.92 6.60 1.97
CA ARG A 94 13.33 6.85 1.59
C ARG A 94 14.31 6.22 2.59
N LEU A 95 14.03 6.30 3.89
CA LEU A 95 14.85 5.65 4.91
C LEU A 95 14.78 4.12 4.79
N HIS A 96 13.58 3.57 4.53
CA HIS A 96 13.39 2.15 4.26
C HIS A 96 14.24 1.68 3.07
N HIS A 97 14.17 2.34 1.91
CA HIS A 97 15.00 1.99 0.76
C HIS A 97 16.51 2.07 1.05
N ARG A 98 16.93 3.07 1.83
CA ARG A 98 18.35 3.30 2.16
C ARG A 98 18.88 2.30 3.19
N HIS A 99 18.05 1.87 4.11
CA HIS A 99 18.44 1.07 5.28
C HIS A 99 17.65 -0.24 5.43
N ALA A 100 17.07 -0.75 4.35
CA ALA A 100 16.16 -1.90 4.36
C ALA A 100 16.68 -3.06 5.21
N GLY A 101 15.83 -3.59 6.10
CA GLY A 101 16.13 -4.72 6.97
C GLY A 101 17.23 -4.45 8.02
N THR A 102 17.46 -3.20 8.39
CA THR A 102 18.37 -2.82 9.49
C THR A 102 17.63 -2.13 10.63
N ALA A 103 18.30 -1.89 11.76
CA ALA A 103 17.72 -1.14 12.87
C ALA A 103 17.42 0.33 12.54
N ALA A 104 18.03 0.90 11.50
CA ALA A 104 17.77 2.24 11.00
C ALA A 104 16.57 2.32 10.04
N ASP A 105 16.03 1.19 9.60
CA ASP A 105 14.83 1.10 8.77
C ASP A 105 13.58 1.34 9.65
N PRO A 106 12.76 2.37 9.38
CA PRO A 106 11.57 2.65 10.18
C PRO A 106 10.52 1.53 10.10
N ASP A 107 10.53 0.74 9.04
CA ASP A 107 9.58 -0.36 8.83
C ASP A 107 10.08 -1.70 9.38
N HIS A 108 11.32 -1.76 9.91
CA HIS A 108 11.90 -2.98 10.48
C HIS A 108 11.51 -3.16 11.95
N HIS A 109 11.60 -4.39 12.47
CA HIS A 109 11.30 -4.68 13.88
C HIS A 109 12.36 -4.09 14.86
N GLY A 110 13.43 -3.51 14.35
CA GLY A 110 14.58 -3.00 15.15
C GLY A 110 15.29 -4.14 15.86
N ASP A 111 15.74 -3.88 17.09
CA ASP A 111 16.36 -4.89 17.98
C ASP A 111 15.32 -5.71 18.75
N GLY A 112 14.02 -5.54 18.41
CA GLY A 112 12.92 -6.25 19.04
C GLY A 112 12.66 -7.62 18.42
N SER A 113 11.51 -8.19 18.81
CA SER A 113 11.08 -9.49 18.29
C SER A 113 10.65 -9.43 16.84
N SER A 114 11.15 -10.36 16.01
CA SER A 114 10.69 -10.59 14.65
C SER A 114 9.32 -11.32 14.57
N HIS A 115 8.66 -11.55 15.71
CA HIS A 115 7.33 -12.13 15.74
C HIS A 115 6.33 -11.21 14.99
N PRO A 116 5.52 -11.71 14.05
CA PRO A 116 4.74 -10.88 13.13
C PRO A 116 3.79 -9.90 13.84
N LEU A 117 3.16 -10.28 14.94
CA LEU A 117 2.24 -9.39 15.67
C LEU A 117 2.99 -8.26 16.40
N VAL A 118 4.17 -8.55 16.95
CA VAL A 118 5.00 -7.53 17.62
C VAL A 118 5.53 -6.54 16.59
N TRP A 119 6.01 -7.05 15.47
CA TRP A 119 6.48 -6.23 14.36
C TRP A 119 5.36 -5.38 13.75
N TYR A 120 4.18 -5.96 13.50
CA TYR A 120 3.01 -5.22 13.00
C TYR A 120 2.60 -4.08 13.94
N ARG A 121 2.57 -4.33 15.26
CA ARG A 121 2.28 -3.27 16.24
C ARG A 121 3.29 -2.13 16.17
N ARG A 122 4.58 -2.44 16.04
CA ARG A 122 5.64 -1.43 15.90
C ARG A 122 5.50 -0.66 14.58
N PHE A 123 5.33 -1.37 13.49
CA PHE A 123 5.07 -0.79 12.17
C PHE A 123 3.89 0.18 12.23
N MET A 124 2.76 -0.24 12.76
CA MET A 124 1.58 0.60 12.89
C MET A 124 1.78 1.80 13.83
N ALA A 125 2.57 1.68 14.88
CA ALA A 125 2.87 2.80 15.78
C ALA A 125 3.57 3.96 15.06
N GLY A 126 4.36 3.70 14.03
CA GLY A 126 4.97 4.71 13.16
C GLY A 126 3.94 5.51 12.35
N TYR A 127 2.79 4.91 12.06
CA TYR A 127 1.72 5.51 11.23
C TYR A 127 0.52 6.02 12.04
N LEU A 128 0.28 5.47 13.25
CA LEU A 128 -0.88 5.77 14.09
C LEU A 128 -0.59 6.84 15.16
N ALA A 129 -0.17 8.03 14.76
CA ALA A 129 -0.12 9.15 15.71
C ALA A 129 -1.54 9.47 16.24
N PRO A 130 -1.71 9.83 17.53
CA PRO A 130 -3.04 10.06 18.15
C PRO A 130 -3.94 11.02 17.34
N GLY A 131 -3.39 12.11 16.82
CA GLY A 131 -4.15 13.05 16.00
C GLY A 131 -4.67 12.45 14.67
N ARG A 132 -3.97 11.46 14.09
CA ARG A 132 -4.43 10.76 12.88
C ARG A 132 -5.58 9.80 13.18
N VAL A 133 -5.48 9.08 14.29
CA VAL A 133 -6.59 8.22 14.76
C VAL A 133 -7.83 9.05 15.00
N SER A 134 -7.71 10.19 15.68
CA SER A 134 -8.83 11.12 15.91
C SER A 134 -9.41 11.66 14.59
N ALA A 135 -8.56 12.01 13.62
CA ALA A 135 -9.02 12.47 12.30
C ALA A 135 -9.80 11.37 11.55
N LEU A 136 -9.30 10.14 11.55
CA LEU A 136 -9.99 8.99 10.93
C LEU A 136 -11.34 8.71 11.60
N VAL A 137 -11.37 8.69 12.93
CA VAL A 137 -12.63 8.52 13.70
C VAL A 137 -13.61 9.65 13.37
N GLY A 138 -13.13 10.89 13.29
CA GLY A 138 -13.93 12.03 12.89
C GLY A 138 -14.53 11.89 11.48
N VAL A 139 -13.71 11.49 10.49
CA VAL A 139 -14.17 11.23 9.13
C VAL A 139 -15.21 10.11 9.11
N TRP A 140 -15.01 9.02 9.84
CA TRP A 140 -15.98 7.92 9.91
C TRP A 140 -17.29 8.33 10.60
N ALA A 141 -17.22 9.15 11.65
CA ALA A 141 -18.39 9.68 12.31
C ALA A 141 -19.20 10.60 11.36
N LEU A 142 -18.51 11.50 10.62
CA LEU A 142 -19.14 12.36 9.63
C LEU A 142 -19.77 11.54 8.50
N LEU A 143 -19.08 10.51 8.02
CA LEU A 143 -19.61 9.62 6.98
C LEU A 143 -20.83 8.84 7.49
N ALA A 144 -20.78 8.32 8.73
CA ALA A 144 -21.93 7.65 9.33
C ALA A 144 -23.15 8.60 9.49
N ALA A 145 -22.90 9.84 9.91
CA ALA A 145 -23.94 10.87 9.97
C ALA A 145 -24.54 11.20 8.59
N ALA A 146 -23.68 11.33 7.57
CA ALA A 146 -24.11 11.57 6.20
C ALA A 146 -24.90 10.40 5.58
N LEU A 147 -24.61 9.17 6.00
CA LEU A 147 -25.32 7.96 5.55
C LEU A 147 -26.61 7.69 6.32
N HIS A 148 -26.80 8.31 7.49
CA HIS A 148 -27.98 8.09 8.35
C HIS A 148 -29.32 8.29 7.60
N PRO A 149 -29.50 9.33 6.76
CA PRO A 149 -30.73 9.51 6.00
C PRO A 149 -31.00 8.42 4.95
N LEU A 150 -29.99 7.62 4.58
CA LEU A 150 -30.10 6.54 3.60
C LEU A 150 -30.56 5.20 4.23
N GLY A 151 -31.00 5.23 5.49
CA GLY A 151 -31.56 4.07 6.20
C GLY A 151 -30.72 3.59 7.39
N ASN A 152 -31.23 2.57 8.07
CA ASN A 152 -30.62 2.00 9.26
C ASN A 152 -29.23 1.38 8.97
N GLY A 153 -28.39 1.28 10.01
CA GLY A 153 -27.09 0.61 9.91
C GLY A 153 -25.94 1.45 9.34
N ALA A 154 -26.07 2.79 9.32
CA ALA A 154 -25.01 3.68 8.82
C ALA A 154 -23.62 3.38 9.45
N LEU A 155 -23.57 3.21 10.77
CA LEU A 155 -22.33 2.83 11.45
C LEU A 155 -21.80 1.47 10.97
N MET A 156 -22.67 0.47 10.83
CA MET A 156 -22.28 -0.85 10.33
C MET A 156 -21.71 -0.77 8.91
N LYS A 157 -22.31 0.05 8.02
CA LYS A 157 -21.78 0.29 6.67
C LYS A 157 -20.39 0.90 6.70
N VAL A 158 -20.14 1.88 7.56
CA VAL A 158 -18.81 2.49 7.74
C VAL A 158 -17.81 1.47 8.27
N LEU A 159 -18.18 0.67 9.27
CA LEU A 159 -17.31 -0.36 9.82
C LEU A 159 -16.96 -1.43 8.78
N LEU A 160 -17.95 -1.93 8.03
CA LEU A 160 -17.75 -2.99 7.03
C LEU A 160 -17.01 -2.50 5.78
N PHE A 161 -17.33 -1.31 5.27
CA PHE A 161 -16.90 -0.88 3.95
C PHE A 161 -15.83 0.21 3.93
N CYS A 162 -15.47 0.76 5.11
CA CYS A 162 -14.37 1.72 5.25
C CYS A 162 -13.34 1.23 6.26
N THR A 163 -13.75 0.93 7.51
CA THR A 163 -12.82 0.56 8.58
C THR A 163 -12.17 -0.80 8.33
N LEU A 164 -12.97 -1.83 8.08
CA LEU A 164 -12.47 -3.18 7.85
C LEU A 164 -11.54 -3.26 6.61
N PRO A 165 -11.87 -2.68 5.44
CA PRO A 165 -10.96 -2.60 4.31
C PRO A 165 -9.64 -1.88 4.62
N LEU A 166 -9.66 -0.80 5.41
CA LEU A 166 -8.43 -0.13 5.84
C LEU A 166 -7.55 -1.03 6.71
N LEU A 167 -8.14 -1.73 7.69
CA LEU A 167 -7.42 -2.66 8.55
C LEU A 167 -6.83 -3.84 7.77
N LEU A 168 -7.62 -4.44 6.87
CA LEU A 168 -7.17 -5.53 6.01
C LEU A 168 -6.08 -5.07 5.04
N SER A 169 -6.21 -3.86 4.47
CA SER A 169 -5.19 -3.25 3.61
C SER A 169 -3.88 -3.01 4.37
N SER A 170 -3.94 -2.46 5.59
CA SER A 170 -2.72 -2.24 6.39
C SER A 170 -2.02 -3.55 6.73
N LEU A 171 -2.79 -4.60 7.04
CA LEU A 171 -2.24 -5.94 7.27
C LEU A 171 -1.64 -6.54 5.98
N GLN A 172 -2.30 -6.37 4.85
CA GLN A 172 -1.83 -6.81 3.53
C GLN A 172 -0.51 -6.14 3.16
N LEU A 173 -0.41 -4.82 3.29
CA LEU A 173 0.82 -4.05 3.06
C LEU A 173 1.94 -4.49 4.00
N PHE A 174 1.65 -4.65 5.28
CA PHE A 174 2.64 -5.15 6.23
C PHE A 174 3.11 -6.56 5.89
N LEU A 175 2.20 -7.50 5.69
CA LEU A 175 2.57 -8.91 5.45
C LEU A 175 3.34 -9.07 4.14
N VAL A 176 2.83 -8.50 3.04
CA VAL A 176 3.34 -8.73 1.69
C VAL A 176 4.46 -7.76 1.32
N GLY A 177 4.36 -6.51 1.76
CA GLY A 177 5.32 -5.46 1.43
C GLY A 177 6.45 -5.26 2.46
N THR A 178 6.29 -5.77 3.70
CA THR A 178 7.30 -5.56 4.76
C THR A 178 7.76 -6.88 5.37
N TYR A 179 6.86 -7.60 6.05
CA TYR A 179 7.23 -8.74 6.88
C TYR A 179 7.83 -9.90 6.08
N LEU A 180 7.09 -10.45 5.11
CA LEU A 180 7.53 -11.61 4.34
C LEU A 180 8.81 -11.36 3.54
N PRO A 181 9.01 -10.18 2.91
CA PRO A 181 10.24 -9.86 2.20
C PRO A 181 11.48 -9.69 3.10
N HIS A 182 11.32 -9.16 4.33
CA HIS A 182 12.44 -8.77 5.19
C HIS A 182 12.64 -9.68 6.41
N ARG A 183 11.76 -10.66 6.66
CA ARG A 183 11.89 -11.56 7.81
C ARG A 183 13.15 -12.43 7.72
N PRO A 184 13.80 -12.72 8.87
CA PRO A 184 14.89 -13.68 8.92
C PRO A 184 14.40 -15.05 8.41
N ARG A 185 15.20 -15.69 7.55
CA ARG A 185 14.91 -17.03 7.03
C ARG A 185 15.71 -18.06 7.81
N PRO A 186 15.08 -19.11 8.37
CA PRO A 186 15.82 -20.22 8.98
C PRO A 186 16.76 -20.85 7.93
N GLY A 187 18.02 -21.03 8.29
CA GLY A 187 19.03 -21.65 7.41
C GLY A 187 19.60 -20.76 6.30
N ALA A 188 19.20 -19.49 6.20
CA ALA A 188 19.87 -18.55 5.33
C ALA A 188 21.32 -18.35 5.83
N SER A 189 22.30 -18.71 5.00
CA SER A 189 23.70 -18.43 5.26
C SER A 189 23.91 -16.95 5.58
N ALA A 190 24.97 -16.62 6.36
CA ALA A 190 25.40 -15.24 6.59
C ALA A 190 25.62 -14.46 5.27
N THR A 191 25.83 -15.17 4.15
CA THR A 191 25.83 -14.61 2.79
C THR A 191 24.46 -14.10 2.33
N ALA A 192 23.34 -14.61 2.84
CA ALA A 192 22.01 -14.07 2.55
C ALA A 192 21.78 -12.68 3.17
N ALA A 193 22.54 -12.33 4.21
CA ALA A 193 22.58 -10.96 4.75
C ALA A 193 23.31 -9.97 3.83
N VAL A 194 23.95 -10.44 2.77
CA VAL A 194 24.70 -9.65 1.78
C VAL A 194 23.90 -9.39 0.50
N LEU A 195 22.65 -9.88 0.41
CA LEU A 195 21.80 -9.52 -0.71
C LEU A 195 21.62 -8.00 -0.75
N PRO A 196 21.84 -7.36 -1.91
CA PRO A 196 21.52 -5.95 -2.09
C PRO A 196 20.10 -5.71 -1.57
N HIS A 197 19.91 -4.66 -0.78
CA HIS A 197 18.63 -4.25 -0.22
C HIS A 197 17.98 -5.17 0.83
N ARG A 198 18.61 -6.30 1.25
CA ARG A 198 18.09 -7.25 2.27
C ARG A 198 16.59 -7.57 2.11
N ALA A 199 16.12 -7.55 0.88
CA ALA A 199 14.76 -7.84 0.50
C ALA A 199 14.70 -9.08 -0.39
N THR A 200 13.68 -9.88 -0.20
CA THR A 200 13.42 -11.06 -1.05
C THR A 200 12.05 -10.96 -1.69
N SER A 201 11.91 -11.51 -2.88
CA SER A 201 10.62 -11.59 -3.54
C SER A 201 9.87 -12.86 -3.17
N LEU A 202 8.55 -12.74 -3.07
CA LEU A 202 7.66 -13.88 -2.91
C LEU A 202 7.54 -14.62 -4.24
N ASP A 203 7.57 -15.95 -4.20
CA ASP A 203 7.38 -16.77 -5.40
C ASP A 203 5.89 -17.02 -5.64
N LEU A 204 5.23 -15.98 -6.15
CA LEU A 204 3.80 -15.97 -6.45
C LEU A 204 3.58 -15.85 -7.96
N PRO A 205 2.60 -16.56 -8.54
CA PRO A 205 2.18 -16.29 -9.92
C PRO A 205 1.63 -14.87 -10.05
N VAL A 206 1.74 -14.28 -11.24
CA VAL A 206 1.45 -12.86 -11.49
C VAL A 206 0.06 -12.43 -10.99
N TRP A 207 -0.97 -13.24 -11.28
CA TRP A 207 -2.34 -12.93 -10.85
C TRP A 207 -2.48 -12.90 -9.32
N LEU A 208 -1.84 -13.83 -8.61
CA LEU A 208 -1.89 -13.88 -7.15
C LEU A 208 -1.05 -12.76 -6.53
N SER A 209 0.10 -12.45 -7.12
CA SER A 209 0.93 -11.32 -6.72
C SER A 209 0.17 -9.98 -6.85
N LEU A 210 -0.65 -9.82 -7.92
CA LEU A 210 -1.54 -8.67 -8.08
C LEU A 210 -2.57 -8.59 -6.95
N LEU A 211 -3.32 -9.67 -6.73
CA LEU A 211 -4.39 -9.72 -5.73
C LEU A 211 -3.87 -9.64 -4.29
N SER A 212 -2.67 -10.18 -4.05
CA SER A 212 -2.07 -10.15 -2.72
C SER A 212 -1.62 -8.75 -2.30
N CYS A 213 -1.08 -7.93 -3.18
CA CYS A 213 -0.70 -6.52 -2.89
C CYS A 213 -0.09 -5.82 -4.11
N TYR A 214 -0.75 -5.75 -5.26
CA TYR A 214 -0.27 -5.00 -6.43
C TYR A 214 1.21 -5.28 -6.78
N HIS A 215 1.60 -6.54 -6.75
CA HIS A 215 2.97 -7.01 -7.01
C HIS A 215 4.03 -6.57 -5.98
N PHE A 216 3.67 -5.96 -4.85
CA PHE A 216 4.63 -5.61 -3.79
C PHE A 216 5.34 -6.82 -3.19
N GLY A 217 4.79 -8.03 -3.38
CA GLY A 217 5.50 -9.26 -3.07
C GLY A 217 6.75 -9.50 -3.93
N TYR A 218 6.91 -8.82 -5.08
CA TYR A 218 8.14 -8.76 -5.87
C TYR A 218 9.06 -7.65 -5.32
N HIS A 219 9.34 -7.74 -4.04
CA HIS A 219 9.92 -6.66 -3.26
C HIS A 219 11.41 -6.45 -3.54
N HIS A 220 12.14 -7.54 -3.87
CA HIS A 220 13.52 -7.42 -4.33
C HIS A 220 13.60 -6.59 -5.62
N GLU A 221 12.73 -6.87 -6.59
CA GLU A 221 12.68 -6.13 -7.85
C GLU A 221 12.29 -4.67 -7.62
N HIS A 222 11.39 -4.41 -6.67
CA HIS A 222 11.03 -3.04 -6.29
C HIS A 222 12.22 -2.26 -5.72
N HIS A 223 13.01 -2.87 -4.82
CA HIS A 223 14.20 -2.24 -4.25
C HIS A 223 15.34 -2.10 -5.26
N ALA A 224 15.49 -3.07 -6.17
CA ALA A 224 16.54 -3.07 -7.19
C ALA A 224 16.26 -2.07 -8.31
N TYR A 225 14.98 -1.80 -8.61
CA TYR A 225 14.51 -0.96 -9.71
C TYR A 225 13.40 -0.01 -9.24
N PRO A 226 13.73 0.96 -8.35
CA PRO A 226 12.74 1.87 -7.77
C PRO A 226 12.10 2.83 -8.78
N GLU A 227 12.65 2.91 -9.99
CA GLU A 227 12.10 3.62 -11.15
C GLU A 227 10.99 2.85 -11.88
N LEU A 228 10.71 1.60 -11.51
CA LEU A 228 9.63 0.81 -12.08
C LEU A 228 8.35 0.95 -11.25
N ALA A 229 7.26 1.35 -11.90
CA ALA A 229 5.94 1.37 -11.28
C ALA A 229 5.46 -0.08 -10.96
N TRP A 230 4.58 -0.21 -9.97
CA TRP A 230 4.09 -1.50 -9.50
C TRP A 230 3.68 -2.49 -10.62
N HIS A 231 3.04 -2.00 -11.68
CA HIS A 231 2.57 -2.83 -12.79
C HIS A 231 3.68 -3.32 -13.74
N GLN A 232 4.90 -2.86 -13.54
CA GLN A 232 6.09 -3.24 -14.33
C GLN A 232 6.94 -4.30 -13.59
N LEU A 233 6.78 -4.47 -12.28
CA LEU A 233 7.53 -5.43 -11.47
C LEU A 233 7.47 -6.89 -11.98
N PRO A 234 6.32 -7.39 -12.52
CA PRO A 234 6.31 -8.73 -13.12
C PRO A 234 7.27 -8.91 -14.30
N ALA A 235 7.49 -7.86 -15.10
CA ALA A 235 8.44 -7.91 -16.21
C ALA A 235 9.89 -7.93 -15.68
N ALA A 236 10.20 -7.12 -14.67
CA ALA A 236 11.50 -7.14 -14.00
C ALA A 236 11.81 -8.53 -13.42
N ARG A 237 10.85 -9.11 -12.67
CA ARG A 237 11.01 -10.46 -12.08
C ARG A 237 11.25 -11.55 -13.13
N SER A 238 10.67 -11.45 -14.31
CA SER A 238 10.87 -12.42 -15.38
C SER A 238 12.10 -12.15 -16.27
N GLY A 239 12.93 -11.15 -15.93
CA GLY A 239 14.09 -10.74 -16.73
C GLY A 239 13.71 -10.10 -18.08
N ARG A 240 12.44 -9.68 -18.24
CA ARG A 240 11.89 -9.06 -19.47
C ARG A 240 11.72 -7.54 -19.34
N ALA A 241 12.22 -6.93 -18.27
CA ALA A 241 12.24 -5.49 -18.16
C ALA A 241 13.13 -4.90 -19.26
N ASP A 242 12.64 -3.84 -19.93
CA ASP A 242 13.41 -3.14 -20.97
C ASP A 242 14.70 -2.57 -20.36
N PRO A 243 15.88 -2.95 -20.82
CA PRO A 243 17.16 -2.44 -20.32
C PRO A 243 17.27 -0.91 -20.37
N LEU A 244 16.57 -0.25 -21.31
CA LEU A 244 16.53 1.19 -21.45
C LEU A 244 15.77 1.89 -20.31
N LEU A 245 14.88 1.18 -19.62
CA LEU A 245 14.15 1.69 -18.46
C LEU A 245 14.97 1.56 -17.16
N VAL A 246 15.93 0.65 -17.16
CA VAL A 246 16.79 0.35 -16.00
C VAL A 246 18.01 1.29 -15.93
N THR A 247 18.35 1.99 -17.04
CA THR A 247 19.55 2.84 -17.14
C THR A 247 19.29 4.33 -16.90
N MET A 248 18.06 4.74 -16.54
CA MET A 248 17.84 6.15 -16.19
C MET A 248 18.49 6.49 -14.84
N PRO A 249 19.32 7.56 -14.77
CA PRO A 249 20.00 7.91 -13.51
C PRO A 249 18.96 8.22 -12.43
N THR A 250 19.14 7.62 -11.28
CA THR A 250 18.33 7.82 -10.07
C THR A 250 18.50 9.26 -9.58
N ALA A 251 17.66 10.17 -10.01
CA ALA A 251 17.61 11.57 -9.53
C ALA A 251 17.10 11.69 -8.07
N LEU A 252 17.13 10.60 -7.29
CA LEU A 252 16.59 10.51 -5.94
C LEU A 252 17.59 10.00 -4.88
N GLN A 253 18.90 10.00 -5.19
CA GLN A 253 19.95 9.67 -4.20
C GLN A 253 20.55 10.91 -3.53
N GLY A 254 19.84 12.02 -3.53
CA GLY A 254 20.20 13.24 -2.81
C GLY A 254 19.30 13.48 -1.60
#